data_8613575488e1333e5342a148292db4f1
#
_entry.id   8613575488e1333e5342a148292db4f1
#
_cell.length_a   1.000
_cell.length_b   1.000
_cell.length_c   1.000
_cell.angle_alpha   90.00
_cell.angle_beta   90.00
_cell.angle_gamma   90.00
#
_symmetry.space_group_name_H-M   'P 1'
#
loop_
_entity.id
_entity.type
_entity.pdbx_description
1 polymer ?
#
loop_
_entity_poly.entity_id
_entity_poly.type
_entity_poly.pdbx_seq_one_letter_code
_entity_poly.pdbx_strand_id
1 'polypeptide(L)'
;VTGTNQTAASLLRRKTVAEFVVDLPVSRINGVGAVTAAKLEKLGATTCGELQSIPLEVLVKRFGKYGSRLAKVAHGLDDRDVQTSRTRKSISVENTYHSDIEQLQQMDQALTRLLDELEGRFHKIEERYRPHKRFVKVKFDNFEQTTIEEIISDSGEHWLNEKAYHALLHSAWQRGSRPVRLLGAGLRLEPLHKEMGMQLVLFSQ
;
A
#
# COMPACT_ATOMS: atom_id res chain seq x y z
N VAL A 1 33.63 8.60 33.49
CA VAL A 1 33.79 7.76 32.28
C VAL A 1 32.46 7.86 31.54
N THR A 2 32.35 8.83 30.65
CA THR A 2 31.18 9.08 29.80
C THR A 2 31.32 8.26 28.52
N GLY A 3 30.69 7.09 28.48
CA GLY A 3 30.55 6.28 27.28
C GLY A 3 29.56 6.93 26.32
N THR A 4 30.04 7.60 25.28
CA THR A 4 29.24 8.05 24.15
C THR A 4 28.70 6.83 23.39
N ASN A 5 27.45 6.54 23.57
CA ASN A 5 26.69 5.63 22.69
C ASN A 5 26.60 6.28 21.31
N GLN A 6 27.64 6.15 20.50
CA GLN A 6 27.55 6.44 19.08
C GLN A 6 26.72 5.32 18.44
N THR A 7 25.46 5.63 18.06
CA THR A 7 24.63 4.76 17.27
C THR A 7 25.36 4.39 15.97
N ALA A 8 25.28 3.11 15.57
CA ALA A 8 25.95 2.57 14.37
C ALA A 8 25.71 3.42 13.10
N ALA A 9 24.63 4.20 13.05
CA ALA A 9 24.31 5.14 11.98
C ALA A 9 25.28 6.34 11.86
N SER A 10 25.97 6.74 12.94
CA SER A 10 26.89 7.88 12.92
C SER A 10 28.32 7.51 12.45
N LEU A 11 28.62 6.22 12.35
CA LEU A 11 29.94 5.71 11.96
C LEU A 11 30.10 5.45 10.45
N LEU A 12 29.00 5.47 9.71
CA LEU A 12 29.03 5.23 8.27
C LEU A 12 29.33 6.53 7.51
N ARG A 13 30.61 6.80 7.25
CA ARG A 13 31.00 7.79 6.24
C ARG A 13 30.46 7.37 4.87
N ARG A 14 30.19 8.33 3.96
CA ARG A 14 29.60 8.05 2.63
C ARG A 14 30.29 6.92 1.84
N LYS A 15 31.62 6.77 1.98
CA LYS A 15 32.38 5.65 1.39
C LYS A 15 31.99 4.29 1.96
N THR A 16 31.78 4.19 3.27
CA THR A 16 31.43 2.93 3.93
C THR A 16 29.97 2.51 3.66
N VAL A 17 29.05 3.44 3.37
CA VAL A 17 27.67 3.10 3.00
C VAL A 17 27.64 2.40 1.64
N ALA A 18 28.35 2.95 0.63
CA ALA A 18 28.39 2.35 -0.70
C ALA A 18 29.01 0.94 -0.68
N GLU A 19 30.09 0.75 0.08
CA GLU A 19 30.73 -0.56 0.27
C GLU A 19 29.81 -1.55 1.01
N PHE A 20 29.11 -1.08 2.05
CA PHE A 20 28.20 -1.92 2.83
C PHE A 20 27.04 -2.46 2.00
N VAL A 21 26.49 -1.67 1.07
CA VAL A 21 25.31 -2.08 0.31
C VAL A 21 25.63 -3.03 -0.85
N VAL A 22 26.87 -3.12 -1.31
CA VAL A 22 27.25 -3.91 -2.53
C VAL A 22 26.79 -5.35 -2.44
N ASP A 23 27.02 -6.01 -1.33
CA ASP A 23 26.72 -7.43 -1.12
C ASP A 23 25.27 -7.67 -0.68
N LEU A 24 24.48 -6.61 -0.43
CA LEU A 24 23.11 -6.78 0.00
C LEU A 24 22.23 -7.30 -1.14
N PRO A 25 21.40 -8.35 -0.89
CA PRO A 25 20.41 -8.80 -1.87
C PRO A 25 19.44 -7.68 -2.23
N VAL A 26 19.08 -7.54 -3.51
CA VAL A 26 18.11 -6.53 -3.99
C VAL A 26 16.76 -6.61 -3.27
N SER A 27 16.38 -7.79 -2.78
CA SER A 27 15.15 -8.01 -1.99
C SER A 27 15.14 -7.27 -0.64
N ARG A 28 16.31 -6.79 -0.15
CA ARG A 28 16.42 -5.95 1.06
C ARG A 28 16.10 -4.48 0.77
N ILE A 29 16.07 -4.07 -0.48
CA ILE A 29 15.67 -2.71 -0.85
C ILE A 29 14.18 -2.52 -0.55
N ASN A 30 13.84 -1.50 0.24
CA ASN A 30 12.45 -1.18 0.55
C ASN A 30 11.63 -0.92 -0.72
N GLY A 31 10.56 -1.72 -0.91
CA GLY A 31 9.71 -1.70 -2.10
C GLY A 31 10.10 -2.74 -3.16
N VAL A 32 11.16 -3.51 -2.97
CA VAL A 32 11.50 -4.66 -3.81
C VAL A 32 10.88 -5.92 -3.20
N GLY A 33 9.68 -6.26 -3.65
CA GLY A 33 9.05 -7.55 -3.34
C GLY A 33 9.49 -8.64 -4.34
N ALA A 34 9.00 -9.87 -4.14
CA ALA A 34 9.37 -11.05 -4.93
C ALA A 34 9.26 -10.83 -6.46
N VAL A 35 8.19 -10.18 -6.92
CA VAL A 35 7.98 -9.90 -8.35
C VAL A 35 9.04 -8.95 -8.91
N THR A 36 9.41 -7.92 -8.15
CA THR A 36 10.44 -6.96 -8.58
C THR A 36 11.82 -7.61 -8.53
N ALA A 37 12.12 -8.38 -7.48
CA ALA A 37 13.36 -9.13 -7.35
C ALA A 37 13.55 -10.08 -8.53
N ALA A 38 12.55 -10.88 -8.90
CA ALA A 38 12.60 -11.76 -10.06
C ALA A 38 12.78 -11.01 -11.39
N LYS A 39 12.27 -9.78 -11.52
CA LYS A 39 12.53 -8.95 -12.70
C LYS A 39 13.95 -8.41 -12.74
N LEU A 40 14.54 -8.09 -11.59
CA LEU A 40 15.94 -7.66 -11.48
C LEU A 40 16.91 -8.83 -11.75
N GLU A 41 16.61 -10.00 -11.21
CA GLU A 41 17.36 -11.23 -11.49
C GLU A 41 17.44 -11.54 -12.99
N LYS A 42 16.33 -11.37 -13.73
CA LYS A 42 16.32 -11.49 -15.21
C LYS A 42 17.19 -10.46 -15.93
N LEU A 43 17.55 -9.38 -15.27
CA LEU A 43 18.51 -8.37 -15.74
C LEU A 43 19.93 -8.63 -15.22
N GLY A 44 20.16 -9.72 -14.49
CA GLY A 44 21.44 -10.10 -13.93
C GLY A 44 21.78 -9.43 -12.61
N ALA A 45 20.75 -8.93 -11.86
CA ALA A 45 20.97 -8.29 -10.57
C ALA A 45 20.25 -9.03 -9.45
N THR A 46 20.99 -9.74 -8.62
CA THR A 46 20.55 -10.35 -7.36
C THR A 46 21.03 -9.56 -6.13
N THR A 47 22.14 -8.81 -6.29
CA THR A 47 22.72 -7.94 -5.27
C THR A 47 22.67 -6.47 -5.69
N CYS A 48 22.84 -5.57 -4.72
CA CYS A 48 22.93 -4.13 -4.98
C CYS A 48 24.14 -3.78 -5.84
N GLY A 49 25.28 -4.49 -5.69
CA GLY A 49 26.47 -4.29 -6.51
C GLY A 49 26.25 -4.64 -7.99
N GLU A 50 25.55 -5.74 -8.26
CA GLU A 50 25.15 -6.11 -9.62
C GLU A 50 24.15 -5.09 -10.17
N LEU A 51 23.19 -4.61 -9.35
CA LEU A 51 22.24 -3.59 -9.74
C LEU A 51 22.91 -2.24 -10.08
N GLN A 52 23.99 -1.86 -9.39
CA GLN A 52 24.81 -0.68 -9.71
C GLN A 52 25.40 -0.74 -11.12
N SER A 53 25.70 -1.94 -11.61
CA SER A 53 26.30 -2.16 -12.94
C SER A 53 25.28 -2.06 -14.09
N ILE A 54 23.97 -2.03 -13.79
CA ILE A 54 22.94 -1.91 -14.82
C ILE A 54 22.77 -0.44 -15.24
N PRO A 55 22.83 -0.11 -16.54
CA PRO A 55 22.63 1.25 -17.02
C PRO A 55 21.27 1.81 -16.59
N LEU A 56 21.26 3.08 -16.19
CA LEU A 56 20.05 3.78 -15.74
C LEU A 56 18.91 3.69 -16.76
N GLU A 57 19.22 3.80 -18.05
CA GLU A 57 18.24 3.74 -19.13
C GLU A 57 17.52 2.39 -19.19
N VAL A 58 18.25 1.28 -18.92
CA VAL A 58 17.66 -0.05 -18.84
C VAL A 58 16.70 -0.15 -17.67
N LEU A 59 17.09 0.37 -16.49
CA LEU A 59 16.23 0.39 -15.31
C LEU A 59 15.00 1.26 -15.53
N VAL A 60 15.15 2.44 -16.12
CA VAL A 60 14.02 3.33 -16.41
C VAL A 60 13.09 2.72 -17.45
N LYS A 61 13.62 2.11 -18.51
CA LYS A 61 12.81 1.40 -19.51
C LYS A 61 11.98 0.26 -18.88
N ARG A 62 12.54 -0.46 -17.92
CA ARG A 62 11.89 -1.64 -17.31
C ARG A 62 10.95 -1.30 -16.16
N PHE A 63 11.28 -0.28 -15.35
CA PHE A 63 10.60 0.04 -14.10
C PHE A 63 10.04 1.48 -14.05
N GLY A 64 10.18 2.27 -15.11
CA GLY A 64 9.75 3.68 -15.15
C GLY A 64 10.49 4.53 -14.10
N LYS A 65 9.78 5.45 -13.47
CA LYS A 65 10.33 6.30 -12.39
C LYS A 65 10.94 5.49 -11.23
N TYR A 66 10.44 4.27 -11.01
CA TYR A 66 10.99 3.40 -9.97
C TYR A 66 12.40 2.90 -10.31
N GLY A 67 12.74 2.78 -11.59
CA GLY A 67 14.09 2.41 -12.04
C GLY A 67 15.15 3.44 -11.63
N SER A 68 14.84 4.74 -11.74
CA SER A 68 15.75 5.81 -11.26
C SER A 68 15.96 5.73 -9.75
N ARG A 69 14.92 5.38 -8.99
CA ARG A 69 15.04 5.17 -7.54
C ARG A 69 15.90 3.94 -7.22
N LEU A 70 15.69 2.84 -7.93
CA LEU A 70 16.48 1.61 -7.75
C LEU A 70 17.98 1.88 -7.95
N ALA A 71 18.35 2.62 -9.00
CA ALA A 71 19.73 3.02 -9.24
C ALA A 71 20.33 3.80 -8.07
N LYS A 72 19.63 4.81 -7.52
CA LYS A 72 20.09 5.59 -6.38
C LYS A 72 20.24 4.75 -5.11
N VAL A 73 19.21 3.97 -4.78
CA VAL A 73 19.20 3.19 -3.53
C VAL A 73 20.23 2.06 -3.57
N ALA A 74 20.52 1.51 -4.75
CA ALA A 74 21.60 0.54 -4.91
C ALA A 74 22.97 1.10 -4.49
N HIS A 75 23.17 2.42 -4.63
CA HIS A 75 24.37 3.12 -4.15
C HIS A 75 24.25 3.62 -2.69
N GLY A 76 23.21 3.21 -1.97
CA GLY A 76 22.95 3.68 -0.60
C GLY A 76 22.45 5.13 -0.51
N LEU A 77 21.94 5.69 -1.61
CA LEU A 77 21.42 7.05 -1.68
C LEU A 77 19.89 7.07 -1.62
N ASP A 78 19.34 7.70 -0.60
CA ASP A 78 17.89 7.96 -0.49
C ASP A 78 17.68 9.42 -0.08
N ASP A 79 17.38 10.27 -1.05
CA ASP A 79 17.21 11.71 -0.87
C ASP A 79 15.78 12.09 -0.45
N ARG A 80 14.94 11.12 -0.08
CA ARG A 80 13.55 11.40 0.28
C ARG A 80 13.46 11.95 1.70
N ASP A 81 12.70 13.02 1.83
CA ASP A 81 12.31 13.52 3.14
C ASP A 81 11.39 12.53 3.86
N VAL A 82 11.48 12.52 5.18
CA VAL A 82 10.53 11.80 6.02
C VAL A 82 9.18 12.51 5.97
N GLN A 83 8.21 11.89 5.30
CA GLN A 83 6.86 12.42 5.23
C GLN A 83 6.10 12.09 6.52
N THR A 84 5.89 13.08 7.36
CA THR A 84 5.17 12.94 8.64
C THR A 84 3.65 13.03 8.47
N SER A 85 3.17 13.58 7.36
CA SER A 85 1.75 13.66 7.03
C SER A 85 1.50 13.21 5.59
N ARG A 86 0.44 12.44 5.40
CA ARG A 86 -0.01 12.02 4.07
C ARG A 86 -1.52 12.11 4.00
N THR A 87 -2.03 12.60 2.89
CA THR A 87 -3.47 12.51 2.60
C THR A 87 -3.90 11.05 2.56
N ARG A 88 -4.86 10.71 3.40
CA ARG A 88 -5.41 9.36 3.46
C ARG A 88 -6.23 9.08 2.20
N LYS A 89 -5.96 7.97 1.54
CA LYS A 89 -6.65 7.54 0.31
C LYS A 89 -7.72 6.48 0.56
N SER A 90 -7.68 5.84 1.70
CA SER A 90 -8.65 4.80 2.08
C SER A 90 -8.70 4.61 3.59
N ILE A 91 -9.80 4.05 4.06
CA ILE A 91 -9.96 3.51 5.40
C ILE A 91 -10.61 2.15 5.29
N SER A 92 -10.18 1.20 6.08
CA SER A 92 -10.71 -0.16 6.05
C SER A 92 -10.58 -0.84 7.40
N VAL A 93 -11.38 -1.87 7.56
CA VAL A 93 -11.30 -2.86 8.61
C VAL A 93 -11.18 -4.22 7.96
N GLU A 94 -10.42 -5.11 8.56
CA GLU A 94 -10.31 -6.50 8.10
C GLU A 94 -10.06 -7.44 9.27
N ASN A 95 -10.61 -8.63 9.18
CA ASN A 95 -10.41 -9.66 10.17
C ASN A 95 -9.96 -10.96 9.51
N THR A 96 -8.94 -11.59 10.09
CA THR A 96 -8.49 -12.95 9.74
C THR A 96 -9.09 -13.89 10.74
N TYR A 97 -9.83 -14.88 10.27
CA TYR A 97 -10.54 -15.84 11.12
C TYR A 97 -9.63 -17.00 11.49
N HIS A 98 -9.79 -17.50 12.71
CA HIS A 98 -9.04 -18.66 13.19
C HIS A 98 -9.45 -19.92 12.41
N SER A 99 -10.74 -20.08 12.15
CA SER A 99 -11.30 -21.11 11.27
C SER A 99 -11.91 -20.43 10.05
N ASP A 100 -11.62 -20.94 8.86
CA ASP A 100 -12.10 -20.37 7.62
C ASP A 100 -13.64 -20.45 7.56
N ILE A 101 -14.30 -19.40 7.06
CA ILE A 101 -15.76 -19.32 6.96
C ILE A 101 -16.21 -20.00 5.68
N GLU A 102 -17.03 -21.03 5.80
CA GLU A 102 -17.54 -21.81 4.66
C GLU A 102 -18.89 -21.31 4.16
N GLN A 103 -19.76 -20.86 5.07
CA GLN A 103 -21.14 -20.52 4.77
C GLN A 103 -21.32 -19.03 4.49
N LEU A 104 -22.04 -18.71 3.40
CA LEU A 104 -22.28 -17.33 2.99
C LEU A 104 -23.00 -16.53 4.07
N GLN A 105 -23.96 -17.15 4.78
CA GLN A 105 -24.67 -16.49 5.89
C GLN A 105 -23.73 -16.06 7.02
N GLN A 106 -22.69 -16.86 7.33
CA GLN A 106 -21.69 -16.51 8.33
C GLN A 106 -20.79 -15.38 7.83
N MET A 107 -20.48 -15.35 6.53
CA MET A 107 -19.73 -14.24 5.90
C MET A 107 -20.54 -12.95 5.97
N ASP A 108 -21.86 -13.00 5.72
CA ASP A 108 -22.76 -11.85 5.84
C ASP A 108 -22.78 -11.29 7.27
N GLN A 109 -22.91 -12.15 8.28
CA GLN A 109 -22.87 -11.74 9.69
C GLN A 109 -21.49 -11.15 10.07
N ALA A 110 -20.43 -11.72 9.54
CA ALA A 110 -19.08 -11.22 9.77
C ALA A 110 -18.87 -9.84 9.09
N LEU A 111 -19.44 -9.65 7.91
CA LEU A 111 -19.39 -8.36 7.21
C LEU A 111 -20.13 -7.27 7.99
N THR A 112 -21.35 -7.53 8.49
CA THR A 112 -22.10 -6.57 9.30
C THR A 112 -21.27 -6.05 10.47
N ARG A 113 -20.58 -6.93 11.21
CA ARG A 113 -19.70 -6.51 12.32
C ARG A 113 -18.52 -5.64 11.85
N LEU A 114 -17.97 -5.92 10.67
CA LEU A 114 -16.92 -5.08 10.08
C LEU A 114 -17.46 -3.73 9.64
N LEU A 115 -18.71 -3.64 9.20
CA LEU A 115 -19.34 -2.38 8.82
C LEU A 115 -19.55 -1.47 10.05
N ASP A 116 -19.99 -2.02 11.19
CA ASP A 116 -20.10 -1.28 12.46
C ASP A 116 -18.73 -0.69 12.87
N GLU A 117 -17.68 -1.50 12.78
CA GLU A 117 -16.32 -1.03 13.09
C GLU A 117 -15.82 0.01 12.08
N LEU A 118 -16.12 -0.16 10.79
CA LEU A 118 -15.76 0.77 9.73
C LEU A 118 -16.43 2.13 9.95
N GLU A 119 -17.71 2.13 10.33
CA GLU A 119 -18.46 3.33 10.67
C GLU A 119 -17.78 4.10 11.80
N GLY A 120 -17.50 3.43 12.91
CA GLY A 120 -16.82 4.06 14.06
C GLY A 120 -15.40 4.56 13.73
N ARG A 121 -14.72 3.95 12.76
CA ARG A 121 -13.43 4.46 12.27
C ARG A 121 -13.59 5.66 11.35
N PHE A 122 -14.59 5.65 10.48
CA PHE A 122 -14.83 6.74 9.54
C PHE A 122 -15.30 8.01 10.23
N HIS A 123 -16.20 7.95 11.22
CA HIS A 123 -16.64 9.10 12.01
C HIS A 123 -15.49 9.92 12.61
N LYS A 124 -14.33 9.30 12.88
CA LYS A 124 -13.15 10.03 13.41
C LYS A 124 -12.46 10.92 12.37
N ILE A 125 -12.82 10.80 11.10
CA ILE A 125 -12.17 11.50 9.99
C ILE A 125 -13.14 12.14 9.00
N GLU A 126 -14.46 11.99 9.19
CA GLU A 126 -15.49 12.47 8.25
C GLU A 126 -15.47 13.97 8.00
N GLU A 127 -15.02 14.77 8.97
CA GLU A 127 -14.86 16.23 8.80
C GLU A 127 -13.76 16.58 7.77
N ARG A 128 -12.87 15.66 7.44
CA ARG A 128 -11.73 15.89 6.53
C ARG A 128 -11.82 15.14 5.22
N TYR A 129 -12.65 14.10 5.18
CA TYR A 129 -12.71 13.19 4.02
C TYR A 129 -14.14 12.83 3.67
N ARG A 130 -14.42 12.68 2.37
CA ARG A 130 -15.63 12.06 1.87
C ARG A 130 -15.32 10.70 1.25
N PRO A 131 -16.21 9.71 1.43
CA PRO A 131 -16.12 8.45 0.69
C PRO A 131 -16.54 8.67 -0.77
N HIS A 132 -15.83 8.06 -1.71
CA HIS A 132 -16.22 8.06 -3.12
C HIS A 132 -16.39 6.67 -3.70
N LYS A 133 -15.79 5.64 -3.05
CA LYS A 133 -16.04 4.24 -3.35
C LYS A 133 -16.10 3.43 -2.08
N ARG A 134 -16.91 2.37 -2.12
CA ARG A 134 -16.90 1.29 -1.13
C ARG A 134 -16.20 0.07 -1.70
N PHE A 135 -15.65 -0.78 -0.86
CA PHE A 135 -15.04 -2.03 -1.32
C PHE A 135 -15.15 -3.14 -0.29
N VAL A 136 -15.17 -4.37 -0.80
CA VAL A 136 -15.02 -5.60 -0.01
C VAL A 136 -13.80 -6.35 -0.49
N LYS A 137 -13.01 -6.86 0.45
CA LYS A 137 -11.82 -7.69 0.23
C LYS A 137 -12.09 -9.07 0.82
N VAL A 138 -11.84 -10.10 0.03
CA VAL A 138 -11.92 -11.50 0.43
C VAL A 138 -10.57 -12.15 0.18
N LYS A 139 -10.06 -12.87 1.18
CA LYS A 139 -8.91 -13.77 1.04
C LYS A 139 -9.38 -15.18 1.37
N PHE A 140 -9.14 -16.10 0.45
CA PHE A 140 -9.56 -17.49 0.56
C PHE A 140 -8.56 -18.34 1.37
N ASP A 141 -8.94 -19.57 1.67
CA ASP A 141 -8.14 -20.60 2.36
C ASP A 141 -6.81 -20.90 1.65
N ASN A 142 -6.79 -20.83 0.31
CA ASN A 142 -5.60 -21.00 -0.54
C ASN A 142 -4.72 -19.74 -0.63
N PHE A 143 -4.99 -18.69 0.16
CA PHE A 143 -4.31 -17.40 0.18
C PHE A 143 -4.50 -16.52 -1.04
N GLU A 144 -5.25 -16.93 -2.05
CA GLU A 144 -5.70 -16.03 -3.11
C GLU A 144 -6.62 -14.96 -2.53
N GLN A 145 -6.51 -13.74 -3.07
CA GLN A 145 -7.36 -12.66 -2.60
C GLN A 145 -7.98 -11.91 -3.77
N THR A 146 -9.16 -11.38 -3.53
CA THR A 146 -9.88 -10.50 -4.45
C THR A 146 -10.40 -9.29 -3.71
N THR A 147 -10.52 -8.18 -4.43
CA THR A 147 -11.19 -6.98 -3.94
C THR A 147 -12.16 -6.52 -5.01
N ILE A 148 -13.38 -6.23 -4.62
CA ILE A 148 -14.37 -5.60 -5.49
C ILE A 148 -14.70 -4.25 -4.90
N GLU A 149 -14.73 -3.23 -5.75
CA GLU A 149 -15.10 -1.88 -5.36
C GLU A 149 -16.17 -1.32 -6.31
N GLU A 150 -17.01 -0.46 -5.78
CA GLU A 150 -18.00 0.27 -6.55
C GLU A 150 -18.00 1.76 -6.17
N ILE A 151 -18.40 2.61 -7.11
CA ILE A 151 -18.54 4.05 -6.88
C ILE A 151 -19.82 4.29 -6.08
N ILE A 152 -19.71 5.14 -5.05
CA ILE A 152 -20.87 5.63 -4.30
C ILE A 152 -21.50 6.73 -5.12
N SER A 153 -22.79 6.59 -5.44
CA SER A 153 -23.50 7.56 -6.25
C SER A 153 -23.67 8.89 -5.50
N ASP A 154 -23.45 9.99 -6.23
CA ASP A 154 -23.68 11.36 -5.69
C ASP A 154 -25.19 11.68 -5.49
N SER A 155 -26.09 10.76 -5.82
CA SER A 155 -27.55 10.93 -5.72
C SER A 155 -28.13 10.87 -4.32
N GLY A 156 -27.30 11.08 -3.27
CA GLY A 156 -27.72 11.06 -1.86
C GLY A 156 -27.70 9.66 -1.23
N GLU A 157 -27.08 8.71 -1.87
CA GLU A 157 -26.89 7.38 -1.29
C GLU A 157 -25.93 7.44 -0.10
N HIS A 158 -26.36 6.86 1.02
CA HIS A 158 -25.49 6.77 2.19
C HIS A 158 -24.32 5.82 1.90
N TRP A 159 -23.09 6.25 2.26
CA TRP A 159 -21.89 5.46 2.00
C TRP A 159 -21.91 4.09 2.70
N LEU A 160 -22.58 3.97 3.86
CA LEU A 160 -22.81 2.73 4.60
C LEU A 160 -24.12 2.08 4.14
N ASN A 161 -24.22 1.73 2.86
CA ASN A 161 -25.32 0.94 2.32
C ASN A 161 -24.99 -0.55 2.49
N GLU A 162 -25.53 -1.18 3.54
CA GLU A 162 -25.28 -2.60 3.85
C GLU A 162 -25.61 -3.52 2.67
N LYS A 163 -26.75 -3.28 1.98
CA LYS A 163 -27.14 -4.11 0.83
C LYS A 163 -26.10 -4.09 -0.27
N ALA A 164 -25.51 -2.93 -0.55
CA ALA A 164 -24.44 -2.80 -1.53
C ALA A 164 -23.18 -3.55 -1.07
N TYR A 165 -22.79 -3.45 0.20
CA TYR A 165 -21.66 -4.20 0.72
C TYR A 165 -21.88 -5.72 0.66
N HIS A 166 -23.08 -6.21 0.97
CA HIS A 166 -23.42 -7.63 0.83
C HIS A 166 -23.35 -8.10 -0.63
N ALA A 167 -23.85 -7.28 -1.57
CA ALA A 167 -23.73 -7.58 -3.00
C ALA A 167 -22.26 -7.66 -3.45
N LEU A 168 -21.40 -6.76 -2.96
CA LEU A 168 -19.95 -6.81 -3.22
C LEU A 168 -19.31 -8.07 -2.61
N LEU A 169 -19.71 -8.46 -1.38
CA LEU A 169 -19.22 -9.68 -0.75
C LEU A 169 -19.57 -10.92 -1.58
N HIS A 170 -20.83 -11.05 -1.97
CA HIS A 170 -21.29 -12.19 -2.76
C HIS A 170 -20.55 -12.26 -4.11
N SER A 171 -20.40 -11.13 -4.77
CA SER A 171 -19.63 -11.04 -6.02
C SER A 171 -18.15 -11.36 -5.84
N ALA A 172 -17.55 -10.93 -4.71
CA ALA A 172 -16.16 -11.24 -4.40
C ALA A 172 -15.98 -12.74 -4.09
N TRP A 173 -16.89 -13.32 -3.30
CA TRP A 173 -16.88 -14.73 -2.97
C TRP A 173 -17.02 -15.63 -4.19
N GLN A 174 -17.93 -15.30 -5.12
CA GLN A 174 -18.14 -16.05 -6.37
C GLN A 174 -16.89 -16.20 -7.24
N ARG A 175 -15.90 -15.31 -7.10
CA ARG A 175 -14.64 -15.38 -7.87
C ARG A 175 -13.78 -16.58 -7.48
N GLY A 176 -13.90 -17.09 -6.27
CA GLY A 176 -13.15 -18.26 -5.80
C GLY A 176 -14.04 -19.39 -5.36
N SER A 177 -15.26 -19.09 -4.84
CA SER A 177 -16.26 -20.05 -4.32
C SER A 177 -15.63 -21.03 -3.32
N ARG A 178 -14.79 -20.52 -2.43
CA ARG A 178 -13.99 -21.27 -1.44
C ARG A 178 -14.22 -20.72 -0.05
N PRO A 179 -13.83 -21.47 1.02
CA PRO A 179 -13.81 -20.95 2.38
C PRO A 179 -12.99 -19.65 2.49
N VAL A 180 -13.49 -18.73 3.33
CA VAL A 180 -12.93 -17.38 3.49
C VAL A 180 -12.10 -17.30 4.76
N ARG A 181 -10.80 -17.07 4.60
CA ARG A 181 -9.83 -16.89 5.68
C ARG A 181 -9.80 -15.45 6.22
N LEU A 182 -9.98 -14.45 5.35
CA LEU A 182 -10.00 -13.05 5.74
C LEU A 182 -11.11 -12.32 4.97
N LEU A 183 -11.87 -11.52 5.71
CA LEU A 183 -12.85 -10.60 5.17
C LEU A 183 -12.49 -9.18 5.59
N GLY A 184 -12.64 -8.23 4.66
CA GLY A 184 -12.43 -6.81 4.91
C GLY A 184 -13.44 -5.95 4.19
N ALA A 185 -13.79 -4.82 4.81
CA ALA A 185 -14.62 -3.77 4.24
C ALA A 185 -13.92 -2.42 4.32
N GLY A 186 -14.17 -1.52 3.37
CA GLY A 186 -13.52 -0.23 3.40
C GLY A 186 -14.09 0.78 2.41
N LEU A 187 -13.52 1.97 2.50
CA LEU A 187 -13.85 3.13 1.70
C LEU A 187 -12.60 3.69 1.02
N ARG A 188 -12.74 4.09 -0.25
CA ARG A 188 -11.80 5.01 -0.89
C ARG A 188 -12.22 6.43 -0.56
N LEU A 189 -11.26 7.27 -0.23
CA LEU A 189 -11.49 8.60 0.34
C LEU A 189 -10.94 9.69 -0.58
N GLU A 190 -11.67 10.80 -0.60
CA GLU A 190 -11.21 12.08 -1.14
C GLU A 190 -11.19 13.12 -0.01
N PRO A 191 -10.20 14.02 0.05
CA PRO A 191 -10.22 15.10 1.03
C PRO A 191 -11.34 16.09 0.72
N LEU A 192 -12.08 16.54 1.75
CA LEU A 192 -13.13 17.55 1.62
C LEU A 192 -12.57 18.92 1.21
N HIS A 193 -11.37 19.26 1.73
CA HIS A 193 -10.62 20.41 1.26
C HIS A 193 -9.50 19.89 0.35
N LYS A 194 -9.59 20.16 -0.95
CA LYS A 194 -8.37 20.22 -1.74
C LYS A 194 -7.52 21.29 -1.08
N GLU A 195 -6.40 20.92 -0.45
CA GLU A 195 -5.32 21.87 -0.32
C GLU A 195 -5.11 22.41 -1.74
N MET A 196 -5.53 23.64 -1.98
CA MET A 196 -5.09 24.38 -3.16
C MET A 196 -3.59 24.46 -2.96
N GLY A 197 -2.86 23.52 -3.60
CA GLY A 197 -1.45 23.69 -3.79
C GLY A 197 -1.32 25.10 -4.36
N MET A 198 -0.75 26.03 -3.56
CA MET A 198 -0.36 27.34 -4.02
C MET A 198 0.67 27.10 -5.12
N GLN A 199 0.17 26.93 -6.34
CA GLN A 199 0.94 27.17 -7.53
C GLN A 199 1.05 28.70 -7.59
N LEU A 200 2.08 29.22 -6.91
CA LEU A 200 2.52 30.60 -7.10
C LEU A 200 2.85 30.75 -8.57
N VAL A 201 1.89 31.27 -9.32
CA VAL A 201 2.13 31.80 -10.63
C VAL A 201 2.96 33.09 -10.43
N LEU A 202 4.26 32.93 -10.46
CA LEU A 202 5.20 34.05 -10.63
C LEU A 202 5.03 34.57 -12.04
N PHE A 203 4.05 35.44 -12.25
CA PHE A 203 4.10 36.41 -13.35
C PHE A 203 5.01 37.56 -12.89
N SER A 204 6.26 37.50 -13.30
CA SER A 204 7.16 38.65 -13.35
C SER A 204 6.80 39.47 -14.59
N GLN A 205 6.53 40.71 -14.34
CA GLN A 205 6.61 41.75 -15.38
C GLN A 205 8.04 41.92 -15.88
#